data_8ee6448b7435f5d22462ae09aa7cd688
#
_entry.id   8ee6448b7435f5d22462ae09aa7cd688
#
_cell.length_a   1.000
_cell.length_b   1.000
_cell.length_c   1.000
_cell.angle_alpha   90.00
_cell.angle_beta   90.00
_cell.angle_gamma   90.00
#
_symmetry.space_group_name_H-M   'P 1'
#
loop_
_entity.id
_entity.type
_entity.pdbx_description
1 polymer ?
#
loop_
_entity_poly.entity_id
_entity_poly.type
_entity_poly.pdbx_seq_one_letter_code
_entity_poly.pdbx_strand_id
1 'polypeptide(L)'
;MTTENYDIIVIGAGVAGMTAASLLGQDCDKKVLVLERSPFIGGRCLSYVGEGDKVVADGVEMDARAFKKSLPLAHCYLSKCTPGIETIFSEGLLDGRTFEAGGHGLFWGNNNRADCMLKHVGRHVEMPLNRGLGFIEWQGLNDDGTVKPTVAHQVQKGQTYPWMSEEGFAKTRDQLTDMSQLTFEELTKLSRKSLQEWLEERGMHPEAYAYIKVLAASQTGLAEPRMIAASDFLGYMAMAPDIRMNLISGSVATVDKPGTIAIPQEMEKTLVEHGGEVLRNAPVSKVIVEDGTVKGVKYKKDGEQHTLTADTVICTVPPKYAFQVLPKEAFPVEWVSFMKEEHRGIGLLTGWVGTKRSIIGDLGIDKRSFIFMPGITSEEEGFIGVVDMVMCEFDSWKDGEADRAPDGKTEYYFSTALTDNEMRDLERVNLVIERCEAWARANFPTWDEDVEFILWTPSPEALGTTRPVGKDRPKHRNEYVKGLWFAGDQYGEKNWGCGVDAAVLSGTVCV
;
A
#
# COMPACT_ATOMS: atom_id res chain seq x y z
N MET A 1 -14.23 -26.56 28.61
CA MET A 1 -13.55 -25.55 27.80
C MET A 1 -12.33 -25.12 28.58
N THR A 2 -11.15 -25.52 28.15
CA THR A 2 -9.90 -25.02 28.72
C THR A 2 -9.83 -23.54 28.35
N THR A 3 -9.94 -22.65 29.34
CA THR A 3 -9.66 -21.22 29.16
C THR A 3 -8.16 -21.10 28.92
N GLU A 4 -7.75 -21.14 27.66
CA GLU A 4 -6.37 -20.78 27.35
C GLU A 4 -6.19 -19.29 27.68
N ASN A 5 -5.25 -19.00 28.55
CA ASN A 5 -4.91 -17.63 28.92
C ASN A 5 -3.87 -17.12 27.94
N TYR A 6 -4.18 -16.01 27.28
CA TYR A 6 -3.24 -15.24 26.49
C TYR A 6 -2.86 -13.97 27.25
N ASP A 7 -1.59 -13.58 27.15
CA ASP A 7 -1.12 -12.32 27.73
C ASP A 7 -1.67 -11.13 26.96
N ILE A 8 -1.70 -11.27 25.63
CA ILE A 8 -2.06 -10.18 24.71
C ILE A 8 -3.00 -10.70 23.62
N ILE A 9 -4.04 -9.95 23.32
CA ILE A 9 -4.90 -10.18 22.17
C ILE A 9 -4.66 -9.09 21.13
N VAL A 10 -4.37 -9.48 19.89
CA VAL A 10 -4.26 -8.57 18.73
C VAL A 10 -5.50 -8.71 17.87
N ILE A 11 -6.15 -7.60 17.53
CA ILE A 11 -7.32 -7.55 16.65
C ILE A 11 -6.88 -7.20 15.25
N GLY A 12 -6.87 -8.18 14.35
CA GLY A 12 -6.51 -8.07 12.94
C GLY A 12 -5.12 -8.63 12.62
N ALA A 13 -5.08 -9.52 11.62
CA ALA A 13 -3.87 -10.16 11.11
C ALA A 13 -3.29 -9.46 9.86
N GLY A 14 -3.43 -8.14 9.76
CA GLY A 14 -2.69 -7.31 8.81
C GLY A 14 -1.22 -7.15 9.24
N VAL A 15 -0.40 -6.54 8.39
CA VAL A 15 1.04 -6.37 8.64
C VAL A 15 1.34 -5.78 10.02
N ALA A 16 0.66 -4.73 10.46
CA ALA A 16 0.91 -4.11 11.76
C ALA A 16 0.62 -5.06 12.94
N GLY A 17 -0.50 -5.80 12.88
CA GLY A 17 -0.86 -6.76 13.90
C GLY A 17 0.09 -7.94 13.95
N MET A 18 0.48 -8.45 12.78
CA MET A 18 1.43 -9.57 12.69
C MET A 18 2.84 -9.16 13.13
N THR A 19 3.28 -7.91 12.82
CA THR A 19 4.53 -7.35 13.33
C THR A 19 4.51 -7.31 14.86
N ALA A 20 3.49 -6.70 15.46
CA ALA A 20 3.40 -6.62 16.92
C ALA A 20 3.35 -8.02 17.57
N ALA A 21 2.54 -8.92 17.01
CA ALA A 21 2.36 -10.26 17.56
C ALA A 21 3.63 -11.10 17.51
N SER A 22 4.35 -11.10 16.38
CA SER A 22 5.58 -11.87 16.21
C SER A 22 6.71 -11.35 17.12
N LEU A 23 6.89 -10.04 17.22
CA LEU A 23 7.89 -9.43 18.10
C LEU A 23 7.55 -9.65 19.59
N LEU A 24 6.30 -9.51 19.99
CA LEU A 24 5.87 -9.77 21.37
C LEU A 24 6.08 -11.23 21.76
N GLY A 25 5.84 -12.17 20.85
CA GLY A 25 6.15 -13.58 21.07
C GLY A 25 7.65 -13.82 21.21
N GLN A 26 8.45 -13.35 20.25
CA GLN A 26 9.89 -13.62 20.20
C GLN A 26 10.69 -12.84 21.23
N ASP A 27 10.51 -11.51 21.29
CA ASP A 27 11.41 -10.65 22.08
C ASP A 27 10.93 -10.48 23.53
N CYS A 28 9.63 -10.67 23.80
CA CYS A 28 9.03 -10.45 25.11
C CYS A 28 8.49 -11.72 25.77
N ASP A 29 8.61 -12.89 25.14
CA ASP A 29 8.11 -14.18 25.62
C ASP A 29 6.63 -14.12 26.04
N LYS A 30 5.80 -13.45 25.22
CA LYS A 30 4.37 -13.28 25.45
C LYS A 30 3.56 -14.30 24.67
N LYS A 31 2.58 -14.92 25.30
CA LYS A 31 1.58 -15.73 24.62
C LYS A 31 0.55 -14.82 23.97
N VAL A 32 0.62 -14.69 22.64
CA VAL A 32 -0.20 -13.76 21.86
C VAL A 32 -1.25 -14.51 21.04
N LEU A 33 -2.51 -14.05 21.09
CA LEU A 33 -3.56 -14.49 20.19
C LEU A 33 -3.89 -13.37 19.20
N VAL A 34 -3.85 -13.68 17.92
CA VAL A 34 -4.35 -12.78 16.86
C VAL A 34 -5.73 -13.25 16.43
N LEU A 35 -6.72 -12.35 16.44
CA LEU A 35 -8.08 -12.60 15.98
C LEU A 35 -8.30 -11.93 14.63
N GLU A 36 -8.49 -12.74 13.58
CA GLU A 36 -8.72 -12.25 12.21
C GLU A 36 -10.15 -12.57 11.75
N ARG A 37 -10.81 -11.55 11.17
CA ARG A 37 -12.19 -11.65 10.70
C ARG A 37 -12.36 -12.49 9.43
N SER A 38 -11.34 -12.52 8.58
CA SER A 38 -11.32 -13.19 7.29
C SER A 38 -10.77 -14.63 7.39
N PRO A 39 -10.96 -15.48 6.37
CA PRO A 39 -10.35 -16.79 6.32
C PRO A 39 -8.84 -16.76 6.03
N PHE A 40 -8.28 -15.59 5.73
CA PHE A 40 -6.87 -15.39 5.38
C PHE A 40 -6.28 -14.21 6.17
N ILE A 41 -4.96 -14.23 6.34
CA ILE A 41 -4.20 -13.12 6.91
C ILE A 41 -3.80 -12.12 5.83
N GLY A 42 -3.09 -11.06 6.23
CA GLY A 42 -2.51 -10.06 5.32
C GLY A 42 -3.27 -8.74 5.25
N GLY A 43 -4.59 -8.77 5.48
CA GLY A 43 -5.41 -7.57 5.37
C GLY A 43 -5.31 -6.95 3.98
N ARG A 44 -4.80 -5.72 3.86
CA ARG A 44 -4.60 -5.05 2.57
C ARG A 44 -3.46 -5.65 1.73
N CYS A 45 -2.54 -6.39 2.34
CA CYS A 45 -1.46 -7.12 1.65
C CYS A 45 -1.91 -8.50 1.13
N LEU A 46 -3.22 -8.71 0.96
CA LEU A 46 -3.73 -9.95 0.40
C LEU A 46 -3.32 -10.09 -1.07
N SER A 47 -2.71 -11.21 -1.39
CA SER A 47 -2.30 -11.57 -2.75
C SER A 47 -3.01 -12.84 -3.20
N TYR A 48 -3.18 -12.99 -4.49
CA TYR A 48 -3.81 -14.15 -5.12
C TYR A 48 -2.84 -14.79 -6.11
N VAL A 49 -2.87 -16.11 -6.13
CA VAL A 49 -2.16 -16.92 -7.13
C VAL A 49 -3.19 -17.67 -7.95
N GLY A 50 -3.13 -17.54 -9.26
CA GLY A 50 -3.98 -18.30 -10.18
C GLY A 50 -3.56 -19.77 -10.26
N GLU A 51 -4.52 -20.69 -10.17
CA GLU A 51 -4.35 -22.13 -10.29
C GLU A 51 -5.50 -22.71 -11.12
N GLY A 52 -5.26 -22.88 -12.44
CA GLY A 52 -6.29 -23.30 -13.38
C GLY A 52 -7.46 -22.31 -13.46
N ASP A 53 -8.66 -22.78 -13.15
CA ASP A 53 -9.91 -22.00 -13.13
C ASP A 53 -10.23 -21.37 -11.76
N LYS A 54 -9.25 -21.32 -10.86
CA LYS A 54 -9.36 -20.80 -9.51
C LYS A 54 -8.24 -19.81 -9.18
N VAL A 55 -8.39 -19.13 -8.05
CA VAL A 55 -7.29 -18.40 -7.39
C VAL A 55 -7.15 -18.87 -5.96
N VAL A 56 -5.93 -18.81 -5.45
CA VAL A 56 -5.58 -19.19 -4.08
C VAL A 56 -5.02 -17.97 -3.34
N ALA A 57 -5.49 -17.74 -2.12
CA ALA A 57 -4.92 -16.77 -1.20
C ALA A 57 -4.82 -17.39 0.19
N ASP A 58 -3.64 -17.36 0.81
CA ASP A 58 -3.37 -17.95 2.14
C ASP A 58 -3.90 -19.39 2.29
N GLY A 59 -3.73 -20.21 1.24
CA GLY A 59 -4.22 -21.61 1.22
C GLY A 59 -5.74 -21.77 0.99
N VAL A 60 -6.48 -20.68 0.77
CA VAL A 60 -7.91 -20.73 0.50
C VAL A 60 -8.16 -20.66 -1.00
N GLU A 61 -8.72 -21.74 -1.58
CA GLU A 61 -9.14 -21.77 -2.98
C GLU A 61 -10.46 -21.01 -3.20
N MET A 62 -10.53 -20.25 -4.28
CA MET A 62 -11.69 -19.44 -4.63
C MET A 62 -12.02 -19.53 -6.12
N ASP A 63 -13.30 -19.74 -6.42
CA ASP A 63 -13.88 -19.48 -7.74
C ASP A 63 -14.15 -17.98 -7.95
N ALA A 64 -14.63 -17.59 -9.13
CA ALA A 64 -14.95 -16.20 -9.47
C ALA A 64 -15.88 -15.52 -8.46
N ARG A 65 -16.86 -16.26 -7.93
CA ARG A 65 -17.82 -15.73 -6.96
C ARG A 65 -17.20 -15.52 -5.59
N ALA A 66 -16.40 -16.48 -5.12
CA ALA A 66 -15.70 -16.39 -3.85
C ALA A 66 -14.62 -15.30 -3.90
N PHE A 67 -13.88 -15.19 -5.02
CA PHE A 67 -12.93 -14.12 -5.28
C PHE A 67 -13.59 -12.73 -5.15
N LYS A 68 -14.70 -12.48 -5.86
CA LYS A 68 -15.43 -11.19 -5.72
C LYS A 68 -15.83 -10.89 -4.28
N LYS A 69 -16.18 -11.91 -3.50
CA LYS A 69 -16.55 -11.74 -2.08
C LYS A 69 -15.36 -11.53 -1.16
N SER A 70 -14.16 -11.94 -1.55
CA SER A 70 -12.94 -11.76 -0.77
C SER A 70 -12.41 -10.32 -0.84
N LEU A 71 -12.58 -9.63 -1.96
CA LEU A 71 -12.06 -8.29 -2.18
C LEU A 71 -12.46 -7.26 -1.10
N PRO A 72 -13.74 -7.18 -0.63
CA PRO A 72 -14.10 -6.26 0.45
C PRO A 72 -13.40 -6.55 1.78
N LEU A 73 -12.93 -7.79 2.01
CA LEU A 73 -12.15 -8.13 3.20
C LEU A 73 -10.74 -7.52 3.15
N ALA A 74 -10.22 -7.28 1.95
CA ALA A 74 -8.97 -6.55 1.69
C ALA A 74 -9.20 -5.05 1.39
N HIS A 75 -10.39 -4.52 1.69
CA HIS A 75 -10.78 -3.11 1.48
C HIS A 75 -10.81 -2.67 0.00
N CYS A 76 -11.04 -3.57 -0.94
CA CYS A 76 -11.20 -3.25 -2.35
C CYS A 76 -12.49 -3.85 -2.93
N TYR A 77 -12.79 -3.51 -4.17
CA TYR A 77 -13.90 -4.10 -4.91
C TYR A 77 -13.55 -4.24 -6.40
N LEU A 78 -14.25 -5.12 -7.12
CA LEU A 78 -14.10 -5.23 -8.57
C LEU A 78 -15.01 -4.22 -9.24
N SER A 79 -14.43 -3.24 -9.96
CA SER A 79 -15.20 -2.23 -10.71
C SER A 79 -15.46 -2.67 -12.14
N LYS A 80 -14.41 -3.08 -12.84
CA LYS A 80 -14.46 -3.49 -14.25
C LYS A 80 -13.50 -4.64 -14.49
N CYS A 81 -13.83 -5.52 -15.40
CA CYS A 81 -12.90 -6.52 -15.93
C CYS A 81 -13.19 -6.81 -17.40
N THR A 82 -12.16 -7.15 -18.13
CA THR A 82 -12.21 -7.49 -19.55
C THR A 82 -11.29 -8.68 -19.81
N PRO A 83 -11.78 -9.83 -20.34
CA PRO A 83 -13.20 -10.16 -20.49
C PRO A 83 -13.93 -10.23 -19.13
N GLY A 84 -15.22 -10.61 -19.12
CA GLY A 84 -15.98 -10.74 -17.87
C GLY A 84 -15.31 -11.71 -16.90
N ILE A 85 -15.50 -11.51 -15.58
CA ILE A 85 -14.79 -12.29 -14.55
C ILE A 85 -15.04 -13.80 -14.65
N GLU A 86 -16.24 -14.20 -15.02
CA GLU A 86 -16.58 -15.60 -15.22
C GLU A 86 -15.78 -16.23 -16.37
N THR A 87 -15.53 -15.47 -17.45
CA THR A 87 -14.69 -15.89 -18.58
C THR A 87 -13.23 -15.95 -18.15
N ILE A 88 -12.73 -14.95 -17.42
CA ILE A 88 -11.35 -14.93 -16.92
C ILE A 88 -11.04 -16.21 -16.13
N PHE A 89 -11.96 -16.64 -15.27
CA PHE A 89 -11.80 -17.85 -14.48
C PHE A 89 -11.97 -19.12 -15.32
N SER A 90 -13.08 -19.24 -16.09
CA SER A 90 -13.37 -20.46 -16.85
C SER A 90 -12.35 -20.75 -17.95
N GLU A 91 -11.68 -19.75 -18.50
CA GLU A 91 -10.61 -19.90 -19.49
C GLU A 91 -9.20 -19.99 -18.85
N GLY A 92 -9.11 -19.92 -17.52
CA GLY A 92 -7.84 -20.03 -16.79
C GLY A 92 -6.86 -18.90 -17.11
N LEU A 93 -7.34 -17.69 -17.41
CA LEU A 93 -6.48 -16.57 -17.78
C LEU A 93 -5.57 -16.10 -16.64
N LEU A 94 -5.94 -16.44 -15.38
CA LEU A 94 -5.15 -16.15 -14.19
C LEU A 94 -4.13 -17.25 -13.85
N ASP A 95 -4.19 -18.41 -14.52
CA ASP A 95 -3.32 -19.55 -14.19
C ASP A 95 -1.84 -19.19 -14.22
N GLY A 96 -1.13 -19.54 -13.14
CA GLY A 96 0.29 -19.24 -12.94
C GLY A 96 0.61 -17.76 -12.64
N ARG A 97 -0.37 -16.87 -12.56
CA ARG A 97 -0.18 -15.43 -12.29
C ARG A 97 -0.34 -15.11 -10.80
N THR A 98 0.41 -14.11 -10.35
CA THR A 98 0.34 -13.61 -8.97
C THR A 98 -0.03 -12.14 -8.97
N PHE A 99 -1.15 -11.78 -8.38
CA PHE A 99 -1.64 -10.40 -8.31
C PHE A 99 -2.15 -10.05 -6.90
N GLU A 100 -2.24 -8.77 -6.62
CA GLU A 100 -2.60 -8.27 -5.29
C GLU A 100 -4.08 -7.84 -5.23
N ALA A 101 -4.67 -7.85 -4.05
CA ALA A 101 -6.02 -7.30 -3.85
C ALA A 101 -6.09 -5.80 -4.18
N GLY A 102 -5.03 -5.06 -3.86
CA GLY A 102 -4.82 -3.66 -4.20
C GLY A 102 -3.46 -3.45 -4.84
N GLY A 103 -3.02 -2.21 -4.99
CA GLY A 103 -1.70 -1.92 -5.51
C GLY A 103 -0.62 -1.99 -4.44
N HIS A 104 0.45 -2.72 -4.70
CA HIS A 104 1.61 -2.79 -3.82
C HIS A 104 2.90 -2.56 -4.59
N GLY A 105 3.52 -1.41 -4.38
CA GLY A 105 4.92 -1.16 -4.67
C GLY A 105 5.64 -1.01 -3.32
N LEU A 106 6.65 -1.82 -3.09
CA LEU A 106 7.48 -1.73 -1.89
C LEU A 106 8.72 -0.90 -2.21
N PHE A 107 8.89 0.22 -1.53
CA PHE A 107 10.08 1.02 -1.74
C PHE A 107 11.28 0.38 -1.03
N TRP A 108 12.46 0.54 -1.59
CA TRP A 108 13.76 0.13 -1.07
C TRP A 108 14.02 -1.39 -1.02
N GLY A 109 13.11 -2.24 -1.49
CA GLY A 109 13.29 -3.69 -1.57
C GLY A 109 13.77 -4.30 -0.25
N ASN A 110 14.79 -5.15 -0.31
CA ASN A 110 15.38 -5.78 0.87
C ASN A 110 16.24 -4.84 1.74
N ASN A 111 15.86 -3.55 1.80
CA ASN A 111 16.37 -2.54 2.73
C ASN A 111 15.26 -1.72 3.37
N ASN A 112 13.99 -2.11 3.20
CA ASN A 112 12.87 -1.45 3.82
C ASN A 112 12.64 -1.94 5.27
N ARG A 113 11.67 -1.34 5.97
CA ARG A 113 11.37 -1.72 7.36
C ARG A 113 10.82 -3.13 7.50
N ALA A 114 10.05 -3.61 6.52
CA ALA A 114 9.53 -4.97 6.54
C ALA A 114 10.66 -6.00 6.47
N ASP A 115 11.64 -5.77 5.61
CA ASP A 115 12.83 -6.61 5.51
C ASP A 115 13.69 -6.55 6.78
N CYS A 116 13.91 -5.35 7.34
CA CYS A 116 14.64 -5.19 8.61
C CYS A 116 13.95 -5.97 9.75
N MET A 117 12.63 -5.88 9.84
CA MET A 117 11.84 -6.62 10.83
C MET A 117 11.92 -8.13 10.60
N LEU A 118 11.74 -8.59 9.36
CA LEU A 118 11.85 -10.01 9.04
C LEU A 118 13.24 -10.57 9.37
N LYS A 119 14.31 -9.86 9.03
CA LYS A 119 15.68 -10.24 9.40
C LYS A 119 15.87 -10.31 10.92
N HIS A 120 15.29 -9.37 11.67
CA HIS A 120 15.33 -9.39 13.13
C HIS A 120 14.74 -10.68 13.71
N VAL A 121 13.64 -11.15 13.14
CA VAL A 121 13.00 -12.40 13.59
C VAL A 121 13.52 -13.65 12.85
N GLY A 122 14.66 -13.56 12.17
CA GLY A 122 15.28 -14.68 11.48
C GLY A 122 14.54 -15.15 10.23
N ARG A 123 13.73 -14.28 9.61
CA ARG A 123 12.94 -14.55 8.41
C ARG A 123 13.45 -13.74 7.21
N HIS A 124 13.00 -14.15 6.05
CA HIS A 124 13.34 -13.47 4.79
C HIS A 124 12.19 -13.58 3.79
N VAL A 125 11.97 -12.48 3.07
CA VAL A 125 11.11 -12.42 1.88
C VAL A 125 11.90 -11.70 0.80
N GLU A 126 12.02 -12.30 -0.37
CA GLU A 126 12.71 -11.67 -1.49
C GLU A 126 11.87 -10.50 -2.05
N MET A 127 12.48 -9.33 -2.12
CA MET A 127 11.86 -8.08 -2.60
C MET A 127 12.74 -7.46 -3.68
N PRO A 128 12.80 -8.05 -4.89
CA PRO A 128 13.66 -7.55 -5.95
C PRO A 128 13.24 -6.16 -6.41
N LEU A 129 14.21 -5.28 -6.60
CA LEU A 129 13.99 -3.93 -7.09
C LEU A 129 13.79 -3.90 -8.60
N ASN A 130 12.97 -2.97 -9.07
CA ASN A 130 12.88 -2.64 -10.49
C ASN A 130 14.26 -2.21 -11.03
N ARG A 131 14.48 -2.40 -12.34
CA ARG A 131 15.78 -2.11 -12.97
C ARG A 131 15.91 -0.71 -13.52
N GLY A 132 14.80 -0.06 -13.82
CA GLY A 132 14.79 1.24 -14.45
C GLY A 132 13.62 2.11 -14.02
N LEU A 133 13.71 3.36 -14.43
CA LEU A 133 12.63 4.33 -14.33
C LEU A 133 12.28 4.79 -15.74
N GLY A 134 11.04 4.59 -16.14
CA GLY A 134 10.46 5.16 -17.34
C GLY A 134 9.67 6.42 -17.00
N PHE A 135 9.62 7.33 -17.94
CA PHE A 135 8.77 8.50 -17.86
C PHE A 135 8.05 8.67 -19.21
N ILE A 136 6.75 8.85 -19.19
CA ILE A 136 5.95 9.04 -20.39
C ILE A 136 5.22 10.37 -20.28
N GLU A 137 5.53 11.28 -21.18
CA GLU A 137 4.89 12.59 -21.24
C GLU A 137 3.47 12.49 -21.80
N TRP A 138 2.51 12.98 -21.04
CA TRP A 138 1.16 13.19 -21.52
C TRP A 138 1.12 14.36 -22.50
N GLN A 139 0.72 14.10 -23.76
CA GLN A 139 0.62 15.11 -24.82
C GLN A 139 -0.81 15.65 -25.00
N GLY A 140 -1.75 15.22 -24.16
CA GLY A 140 -3.15 15.61 -24.23
C GLY A 140 -3.98 14.80 -25.24
N LEU A 141 -5.15 15.33 -25.57
CA LEU A 141 -6.08 14.73 -26.51
C LEU A 141 -6.01 15.42 -27.87
N ASN A 142 -6.35 14.69 -28.93
CA ASN A 142 -6.67 15.23 -30.24
C ASN A 142 -8.07 15.88 -30.22
N ASP A 143 -8.41 16.62 -31.24
CA ASP A 143 -9.72 17.27 -31.38
C ASP A 143 -10.91 16.29 -31.43
N ASP A 144 -10.66 15.04 -31.78
CA ASP A 144 -11.62 13.93 -31.77
C ASP A 144 -11.73 13.20 -30.44
N GLY A 145 -10.99 13.65 -29.42
CA GLY A 145 -10.94 13.06 -28.08
C GLY A 145 -9.99 11.86 -27.95
N THR A 146 -9.29 11.47 -29.01
CA THR A 146 -8.27 10.40 -28.91
C THR A 146 -7.00 10.92 -28.25
N VAL A 147 -6.27 10.02 -27.57
CA VAL A 147 -5.01 10.36 -26.89
C VAL A 147 -3.92 10.61 -27.94
N LYS A 148 -3.21 11.73 -27.82
CA LYS A 148 -2.02 11.98 -28.65
C LYS A 148 -0.91 11.00 -28.30
N PRO A 149 -0.12 10.54 -29.29
CA PRO A 149 1.07 9.76 -29.03
C PRO A 149 1.97 10.48 -28.04
N THR A 150 2.49 9.76 -27.08
CA THR A 150 3.34 10.28 -26.03
C THR A 150 4.81 10.04 -26.34
N VAL A 151 5.69 10.76 -25.65
CA VAL A 151 7.14 10.56 -25.74
C VAL A 151 7.57 9.74 -24.52
N ALA A 152 8.11 8.56 -24.76
CA ALA A 152 8.64 7.70 -23.72
C ALA A 152 10.12 7.95 -23.50
N HIS A 153 10.53 8.05 -22.26
CA HIS A 153 11.90 8.25 -21.84
C HIS A 153 12.37 7.14 -20.90
N GLN A 154 13.46 6.48 -21.21
CA GLN A 154 14.15 5.61 -20.27
C GLN A 154 15.13 6.43 -19.46
N VAL A 155 15.08 6.34 -18.14
CA VAL A 155 16.04 6.97 -17.25
C VAL A 155 17.00 5.91 -16.71
N GLN A 156 18.28 6.09 -16.95
CA GLN A 156 19.32 5.23 -16.40
C GLN A 156 20.02 5.89 -15.23
N LYS A 157 20.56 5.08 -14.33
CA LYS A 157 21.29 5.54 -13.16
C LYS A 157 22.44 6.47 -13.57
N GLY A 158 22.47 7.65 -12.97
CA GLY A 158 23.53 8.65 -13.19
C GLY A 158 23.38 9.52 -14.43
N GLN A 159 22.31 9.33 -15.21
CA GLN A 159 22.00 10.20 -16.34
C GLN A 159 21.10 11.35 -15.92
N THR A 160 21.26 12.50 -16.59
CA THR A 160 20.34 13.63 -16.50
C THR A 160 18.97 13.19 -17.04
N TYR A 161 17.91 13.63 -16.40
CA TYR A 161 16.56 13.35 -16.93
C TYR A 161 16.38 14.06 -18.27
N PRO A 162 15.82 13.38 -19.30
CA PRO A 162 15.66 13.96 -20.63
C PRO A 162 14.83 15.25 -20.68
N TRP A 163 13.92 15.42 -19.72
CA TRP A 163 13.03 16.58 -19.57
C TRP A 163 13.57 17.66 -18.63
N MET A 164 14.81 17.53 -18.13
CA MET A 164 15.36 18.40 -17.12
C MET A 164 16.69 19.00 -17.60
N SER A 165 16.89 20.29 -17.38
CA SER A 165 18.17 20.93 -17.61
C SER A 165 19.25 20.41 -16.64
N GLU A 166 20.53 20.60 -16.99
CA GLU A 166 21.64 20.24 -16.10
C GLU A 166 21.54 20.97 -14.74
N GLU A 167 21.12 22.23 -14.75
CA GLU A 167 20.90 23.01 -13.53
C GLU A 167 19.75 22.43 -12.70
N GLY A 168 18.59 22.14 -13.32
CA GLY A 168 17.45 21.53 -12.68
C GLY A 168 17.79 20.18 -12.06
N PHE A 169 18.54 19.34 -12.78
CA PHE A 169 19.02 18.06 -12.28
C PHE A 169 19.96 18.20 -11.07
N ALA A 170 20.94 19.11 -11.15
CA ALA A 170 21.83 19.37 -10.03
C ALA A 170 21.07 19.83 -8.78
N LYS A 171 20.12 20.75 -8.94
CA LYS A 171 19.26 21.23 -7.84
C LYS A 171 18.39 20.12 -7.27
N THR A 172 17.80 19.27 -8.11
CA THR A 172 17.02 18.11 -7.67
C THR A 172 17.89 17.19 -6.80
N ARG A 173 19.07 16.82 -7.28
CA ARG A 173 20.00 15.97 -6.53
C ARG A 173 20.39 16.58 -5.18
N ASP A 174 20.73 17.87 -5.16
CA ASP A 174 21.13 18.56 -3.93
C ASP A 174 19.99 18.56 -2.90
N GLN A 175 18.78 18.83 -3.33
CA GLN A 175 17.62 18.84 -2.44
C GLN A 175 17.22 17.45 -1.93
N LEU A 176 17.29 16.43 -2.78
CA LEU A 176 17.07 15.06 -2.34
C LEU A 176 18.15 14.63 -1.32
N THR A 177 19.39 15.13 -1.49
CA THR A 177 20.47 14.92 -0.52
C THR A 177 20.15 15.60 0.82
N ASP A 178 19.69 16.84 0.79
CA ASP A 178 19.28 17.57 2.00
C ASP A 178 18.13 16.84 2.74
N MET A 179 17.14 16.35 1.99
CA MET A 179 16.05 15.57 2.57
C MET A 179 16.53 14.32 3.33
N SER A 180 17.56 13.64 2.78
CA SER A 180 18.11 12.42 3.38
C SER A 180 18.89 12.64 4.67
N GLN A 181 19.29 13.86 4.94
CA GLN A 181 20.09 14.23 6.11
C GLN A 181 19.26 14.74 7.28
N LEU A 182 17.94 14.87 7.11
CA LEU A 182 17.06 15.38 8.15
C LEU A 182 17.03 14.43 9.34
N THR A 183 17.26 15.00 10.51
CA THR A 183 17.18 14.28 11.78
C THR A 183 15.73 14.08 12.24
N PHE A 184 15.54 13.13 13.12
CA PHE A 184 14.24 12.85 13.73
C PHE A 184 13.65 14.11 14.42
N GLU A 185 14.49 14.90 15.10
CA GLU A 185 14.06 16.13 15.77
C GLU A 185 13.58 17.18 14.77
N GLU A 186 14.30 17.36 13.66
CA GLU A 186 13.91 18.28 12.59
C GLU A 186 12.60 17.87 11.95
N LEU A 187 12.43 16.60 11.62
CA LEU A 187 11.19 16.05 11.06
C LEU A 187 9.98 16.30 11.97
N THR A 188 10.15 16.13 13.28
CA THR A 188 9.07 16.36 14.23
C THR A 188 8.56 17.82 14.20
N LYS A 189 9.45 18.80 13.97
CA LYS A 189 9.10 20.22 13.86
C LYS A 189 8.37 20.55 12.54
N LEU A 190 8.44 19.68 11.54
CA LEU A 190 7.90 19.92 10.20
C LEU A 190 6.45 19.43 10.02
N SER A 191 5.83 18.84 11.03
CA SER A 191 4.44 18.32 10.93
C SER A 191 3.37 19.41 10.71
N ARG A 192 3.69 20.67 11.05
CA ARG A 192 2.81 21.85 10.90
C ARG A 192 3.14 22.69 9.66
N LYS A 193 4.16 22.32 8.91
CA LYS A 193 4.61 22.97 7.68
C LYS A 193 4.21 22.12 6.49
N SER A 194 3.76 22.75 5.40
CA SER A 194 3.55 22.04 4.14
C SER A 194 4.87 21.72 3.45
N LEU A 195 4.85 20.69 2.60
CA LEU A 195 5.99 20.38 1.76
C LEU A 195 6.31 21.56 0.84
N GLN A 196 5.30 22.24 0.30
CA GLN A 196 5.49 23.42 -0.55
C GLN A 196 6.27 24.52 0.19
N GLU A 197 5.85 24.93 1.40
CA GLU A 197 6.55 25.93 2.20
C GLU A 197 8.00 25.53 2.48
N TRP A 198 8.24 24.25 2.76
CA TRP A 198 9.60 23.74 3.00
C TRP A 198 10.48 23.86 1.76
N LEU A 199 9.93 23.61 0.58
CA LEU A 199 10.60 23.70 -0.70
C LEU A 199 10.89 25.16 -1.10
N GLU A 200 9.90 26.06 -0.95
CA GLU A 200 10.01 27.49 -1.25
C GLU A 200 11.10 28.18 -0.43
N GLU A 201 11.20 27.88 0.87
CA GLU A 201 12.25 28.41 1.75
C GLU A 201 13.68 28.05 1.30
N ARG A 202 13.85 27.04 0.47
CA ARG A 202 15.13 26.58 -0.08
C ARG A 202 15.42 27.05 -1.49
N GLY A 203 14.58 27.96 -1.99
CA GLY A 203 14.78 28.54 -3.34
C GLY A 203 14.76 27.49 -4.43
N MET A 204 13.68 26.72 -4.48
CA MET A 204 13.55 25.57 -5.38
C MET A 204 13.56 25.97 -6.86
N HIS A 205 14.34 25.25 -7.66
CA HIS A 205 14.29 25.34 -9.11
C HIS A 205 12.97 24.77 -9.65
N PRO A 206 12.30 25.40 -10.64
CA PRO A 206 11.00 24.96 -11.15
C PRO A 206 10.95 23.49 -11.59
N GLU A 207 11.98 23.02 -12.29
CA GLU A 207 12.07 21.62 -12.74
C GLU A 207 12.25 20.65 -11.56
N ALA A 208 13.06 21.04 -10.55
CA ALA A 208 13.22 20.26 -9.32
C ALA A 208 11.89 20.19 -8.54
N TYR A 209 11.15 21.30 -8.49
CA TYR A 209 9.83 21.33 -7.87
C TYR A 209 8.85 20.37 -8.57
N ALA A 210 8.78 20.43 -9.90
CA ALA A 210 7.91 19.56 -10.69
C ALA A 210 8.22 18.07 -10.43
N TYR A 211 9.49 17.71 -10.40
CA TYR A 211 9.92 16.33 -10.10
C TYR A 211 9.54 15.89 -8.68
N ILE A 212 9.83 16.73 -7.69
CA ILE A 212 9.52 16.40 -6.29
C ILE A 212 8.02 16.35 -6.07
N LYS A 213 7.23 17.19 -6.76
CA LYS A 213 5.76 17.11 -6.75
C LYS A 213 5.28 15.72 -7.19
N VAL A 214 5.77 15.21 -8.32
CA VAL A 214 5.42 13.87 -8.83
C VAL A 214 5.85 12.78 -7.84
N LEU A 215 7.07 12.87 -7.32
CA LEU A 215 7.58 11.90 -6.36
C LEU A 215 6.78 11.92 -5.05
N ALA A 216 6.45 13.09 -4.53
CA ALA A 216 5.64 13.24 -3.34
C ALA A 216 4.22 12.69 -3.57
N ALA A 217 3.64 12.98 -4.71
CA ALA A 217 2.34 12.49 -5.11
C ALA A 217 2.29 10.97 -5.14
N SER A 218 3.25 10.31 -5.77
CA SER A 218 3.32 8.85 -5.86
C SER A 218 3.44 8.15 -4.50
N GLN A 219 3.99 8.83 -3.51
CA GLN A 219 4.20 8.27 -2.16
C GLN A 219 3.10 8.62 -1.18
N THR A 220 2.48 9.78 -1.35
CA THR A 220 1.51 10.29 -0.38
C THR A 220 0.07 10.19 -0.86
N GLY A 221 -0.13 10.00 -2.16
CA GLY A 221 -1.44 10.01 -2.78
C GLY A 221 -2.08 11.40 -2.87
N LEU A 222 -1.37 12.49 -2.58
CA LEU A 222 -1.86 13.87 -2.67
C LEU A 222 -1.15 14.62 -3.80
N ALA A 223 -1.93 15.22 -4.71
CA ALA A 223 -1.41 15.90 -5.89
C ALA A 223 -0.58 17.14 -5.57
N GLU A 224 -0.95 17.85 -4.49
CA GLU A 224 -0.42 19.17 -4.23
C GLU A 224 0.48 19.23 -2.99
N PRO A 225 1.76 19.63 -3.12
CA PRO A 225 2.69 19.75 -2.01
C PRO A 225 2.21 20.65 -0.86
N ARG A 226 1.33 21.61 -1.15
CA ARG A 226 0.68 22.47 -0.12
C ARG A 226 -0.24 21.70 0.84
N MET A 227 -0.73 20.53 0.41
CA MET A 227 -1.62 19.68 1.21
C MET A 227 -0.86 18.64 2.02
N ILE A 228 0.39 18.36 1.69
CA ILE A 228 1.24 17.34 2.30
C ILE A 228 1.98 17.95 3.49
N ALA A 229 1.86 17.36 4.68
CA ALA A 229 2.74 17.73 5.79
C ALA A 229 4.20 17.39 5.42
N ALA A 230 5.08 18.37 5.52
CA ALA A 230 6.48 18.19 5.12
C ALA A 230 7.12 16.98 5.82
N SER A 231 6.81 16.77 7.10
CA SER A 231 7.32 15.62 7.86
C SER A 231 6.98 14.26 7.24
N ASP A 232 5.83 14.11 6.59
CA ASP A 232 5.40 12.81 6.07
C ASP A 232 6.22 12.41 4.83
N PHE A 233 6.37 13.30 3.86
CA PHE A 233 7.21 13.04 2.70
C PHE A 233 8.70 13.02 3.05
N LEU A 234 9.18 14.03 3.77
CA LEU A 234 10.60 14.15 4.14
C LEU A 234 11.04 13.04 5.09
N GLY A 235 10.17 12.62 6.01
CA GLY A 235 10.47 11.50 6.90
C GLY A 235 10.61 10.18 6.14
N TYR A 236 9.82 9.98 5.10
CA TYR A 236 9.98 8.85 4.22
C TYR A 236 11.31 8.90 3.46
N MET A 237 11.66 10.07 2.92
CA MET A 237 12.93 10.28 2.20
C MET A 237 14.14 10.14 3.12
N ALA A 238 14.07 10.63 4.36
CA ALA A 238 15.17 10.54 5.33
C ALA A 238 15.45 9.10 5.81
N MET A 239 14.49 8.19 5.67
CA MET A 239 14.66 6.79 6.04
C MET A 239 15.19 5.91 4.91
N ALA A 240 15.36 6.44 3.72
CA ALA A 240 15.93 5.69 2.62
C ALA A 240 17.41 5.37 2.89
N PRO A 241 17.82 4.09 2.87
CA PRO A 241 19.14 3.67 3.32
C PRO A 241 20.29 4.21 2.46
N ASP A 242 20.04 4.51 1.21
CA ASP A 242 21.00 5.20 0.33
C ASP A 242 20.28 5.94 -0.80
N ILE A 243 19.82 7.13 -0.49
CA ILE A 243 19.13 8.00 -1.43
C ILE A 243 19.98 8.31 -2.67
N ARG A 244 21.30 8.42 -2.54
CA ARG A 244 22.18 8.74 -3.66
C ARG A 244 22.20 7.67 -4.74
N MET A 245 21.86 6.42 -4.38
CA MET A 245 21.88 5.29 -5.31
C MET A 245 20.52 4.99 -5.94
N ASN A 246 19.41 5.28 -5.29
CA ASN A 246 18.13 4.65 -5.60
C ASN A 246 16.98 5.60 -5.99
N LEU A 247 17.17 6.91 -5.95
CA LEU A 247 16.09 7.87 -6.22
C LEU A 247 15.68 7.93 -7.70
N ILE A 248 16.45 7.37 -8.57
CA ILE A 248 16.28 7.53 -10.02
C ILE A 248 15.96 6.21 -10.71
N SER A 249 16.44 5.10 -10.19
CA SER A 249 16.15 3.77 -10.73
C SER A 249 16.32 2.72 -9.66
N GLY A 250 15.49 1.71 -9.64
CA GLY A 250 15.60 0.60 -8.71
C GLY A 250 15.13 0.91 -7.28
N SER A 251 14.15 1.82 -7.12
CA SER A 251 13.62 2.18 -5.81
C SER A 251 12.35 1.44 -5.41
N VAL A 252 11.65 0.84 -6.36
CA VAL A 252 10.41 0.09 -6.11
C VAL A 252 10.67 -1.41 -6.27
N ALA A 253 10.13 -2.18 -5.36
CA ALA A 253 10.18 -3.63 -5.37
C ALA A 253 8.78 -4.22 -5.43
N THR A 254 8.71 -5.45 -5.90
CA THR A 254 7.57 -6.35 -5.68
C THR A 254 8.00 -7.50 -4.78
N VAL A 255 7.07 -8.31 -4.37
CA VAL A 255 7.34 -9.59 -3.74
C VAL A 255 7.08 -10.69 -4.77
N ASP A 256 8.03 -11.61 -4.93
CA ASP A 256 7.86 -12.80 -5.75
C ASP A 256 6.66 -13.63 -5.25
N LYS A 257 6.28 -14.65 -5.99
CA LYS A 257 5.19 -15.56 -5.60
C LYS A 257 5.38 -16.04 -4.15
N PRO A 258 4.37 -15.98 -3.28
CA PRO A 258 2.94 -15.74 -3.55
C PRO A 258 2.49 -14.25 -3.48
N GLY A 259 3.39 -13.29 -3.57
CA GLY A 259 3.10 -11.86 -3.49
C GLY A 259 3.31 -11.27 -2.10
N THR A 260 2.80 -10.07 -1.89
CA THR A 260 3.03 -9.28 -0.66
C THR A 260 2.54 -9.98 0.62
N ILE A 261 1.60 -10.91 0.49
CA ILE A 261 1.13 -11.75 1.61
C ILE A 261 2.25 -12.58 2.25
N ALA A 262 3.35 -12.85 1.55
CA ALA A 262 4.50 -13.56 2.11
C ALA A 262 5.05 -12.87 3.37
N ILE A 263 4.98 -11.54 3.44
CA ILE A 263 5.46 -10.77 4.59
C ILE A 263 4.72 -11.16 5.88
N PRO A 264 3.38 -11.00 5.99
CA PRO A 264 2.66 -11.43 7.19
C PRO A 264 2.67 -12.95 7.39
N GLN A 265 2.83 -13.78 6.34
CA GLN A 265 2.97 -15.23 6.50
C GLN A 265 4.27 -15.62 7.22
N GLU A 266 5.39 -14.98 6.90
CA GLU A 266 6.65 -15.21 7.63
C GLU A 266 6.56 -14.72 9.08
N MET A 267 5.84 -13.62 9.34
CA MET A 267 5.57 -13.16 10.70
C MET A 267 4.70 -14.17 11.49
N GLU A 268 3.71 -14.79 10.84
CA GLU A 268 2.88 -15.84 11.45
C GLU A 268 3.73 -17.05 11.87
N LYS A 269 4.65 -17.50 11.02
CA LYS A 269 5.55 -18.61 11.37
C LYS A 269 6.34 -18.29 12.63
N THR A 270 6.89 -17.08 12.74
CA THR A 270 7.57 -16.64 13.96
C THR A 270 6.65 -16.66 15.18
N LEU A 271 5.46 -16.08 15.07
CA LEU A 271 4.47 -16.07 16.14
C LEU A 271 4.16 -17.48 16.64
N VAL A 272 3.89 -18.42 15.74
CA VAL A 272 3.53 -19.81 16.07
C VAL A 272 4.72 -20.55 16.73
N GLU A 273 5.94 -20.35 16.24
CA GLU A 273 7.15 -20.93 16.85
C GLU A 273 7.37 -20.49 18.30
N HIS A 274 6.88 -19.29 18.65
CA HIS A 274 6.93 -18.75 20.02
C HIS A 274 5.63 -18.97 20.82
N GLY A 275 4.79 -19.93 20.40
CA GLY A 275 3.61 -20.35 21.14
C GLY A 275 2.39 -19.44 21.04
N GLY A 276 2.40 -18.47 20.12
CA GLY A 276 1.23 -17.68 19.77
C GLY A 276 0.35 -18.36 18.72
N GLU A 277 -0.81 -17.77 18.45
CA GLU A 277 -1.82 -18.33 17.54
C GLU A 277 -2.50 -17.26 16.71
N VAL A 278 -2.90 -17.60 15.47
CA VAL A 278 -3.80 -16.78 14.63
C VAL A 278 -5.12 -17.51 14.44
N LEU A 279 -6.18 -16.98 15.00
CA LEU A 279 -7.52 -17.52 14.84
C LEU A 279 -8.26 -16.79 13.71
N ARG A 280 -8.35 -17.43 12.55
CA ARG A 280 -9.07 -16.95 11.35
C ARG A 280 -10.58 -17.16 11.48
N ASN A 281 -11.39 -16.43 10.71
CA ASN A 281 -12.85 -16.42 10.77
C ASN A 281 -13.38 -16.10 12.19
N ALA A 282 -12.70 -15.19 12.88
CA ALA A 282 -12.96 -14.82 14.26
C ALA A 282 -13.17 -13.30 14.41
N PRO A 283 -14.20 -12.72 13.77
CA PRO A 283 -14.45 -11.29 13.88
C PRO A 283 -14.72 -10.86 15.32
N VAL A 284 -13.89 -9.93 15.82
CA VAL A 284 -14.11 -9.30 17.12
C VAL A 284 -15.33 -8.39 17.01
N SER A 285 -16.26 -8.56 17.94
CA SER A 285 -17.48 -7.76 18.02
C SER A 285 -17.42 -6.66 19.07
N LYS A 286 -16.58 -6.82 20.10
CA LYS A 286 -16.44 -5.82 21.15
C LYS A 286 -15.15 -6.02 21.95
N VAL A 287 -14.43 -4.92 22.24
CA VAL A 287 -13.42 -4.86 23.31
C VAL A 287 -14.16 -4.58 24.63
N ILE A 288 -13.87 -5.40 25.64
CA ILE A 288 -14.48 -5.28 26.98
C ILE A 288 -13.63 -4.29 27.77
N VAL A 289 -14.27 -3.23 28.24
CA VAL A 289 -13.65 -2.20 29.08
C VAL A 289 -14.49 -2.04 30.34
N GLU A 290 -13.85 -2.17 31.51
CA GLU A 290 -14.46 -1.99 32.81
C GLU A 290 -13.56 -1.05 33.64
N ASP A 291 -14.13 -0.05 34.26
CA ASP A 291 -13.42 0.94 35.08
C ASP A 291 -12.17 1.54 34.39
N GLY A 292 -12.31 1.88 33.10
CA GLY A 292 -11.23 2.43 32.29
C GLY A 292 -10.08 1.48 31.97
N THR A 293 -10.28 0.17 32.13
CA THR A 293 -9.27 -0.86 31.87
C THR A 293 -9.82 -1.94 30.95
N VAL A 294 -9.00 -2.42 30.00
CA VAL A 294 -9.31 -3.57 29.17
C VAL A 294 -9.46 -4.82 30.03
N LYS A 295 -10.47 -5.65 29.74
CA LYS A 295 -10.69 -6.95 30.34
C LYS A 295 -10.68 -8.10 29.35
N GLY A 296 -10.60 -7.80 28.05
CA GLY A 296 -10.60 -8.78 26.98
C GLY A 296 -11.46 -8.39 25.80
N VAL A 297 -11.93 -9.37 25.05
CA VAL A 297 -12.71 -9.18 23.83
C VAL A 297 -13.88 -10.17 23.74
N LYS A 298 -14.90 -9.77 22.97
CA LYS A 298 -15.93 -10.67 22.46
C LYS A 298 -15.73 -10.85 20.96
N TYR A 299 -15.76 -12.08 20.49
CA TYR A 299 -15.62 -12.43 19.08
C TYR A 299 -16.64 -13.50 18.68
N LYS A 300 -16.84 -13.69 17.39
CA LYS A 300 -17.70 -14.76 16.84
C LYS A 300 -16.83 -15.83 16.20
N LYS A 301 -17.20 -17.10 16.39
CA LYS A 301 -16.57 -18.24 15.73
C LYS A 301 -17.65 -19.30 15.49
N ASP A 302 -17.72 -19.82 14.28
CA ASP A 302 -18.70 -20.85 13.89
C ASP A 302 -20.17 -20.53 14.25
N GLY A 303 -20.53 -19.24 14.16
CA GLY A 303 -21.86 -18.71 14.49
C GLY A 303 -22.09 -18.42 15.98
N GLU A 304 -21.20 -18.85 16.87
CA GLU A 304 -21.28 -18.64 18.31
C GLU A 304 -20.47 -17.43 18.78
N GLN A 305 -20.93 -16.81 19.87
CA GLN A 305 -20.20 -15.73 20.52
C GLN A 305 -19.33 -16.27 21.64
N HIS A 306 -18.07 -15.92 21.61
CA HIS A 306 -17.05 -16.25 22.61
C HIS A 306 -16.55 -15.02 23.32
N THR A 307 -16.02 -15.22 24.52
CA THR A 307 -15.37 -14.18 25.32
C THR A 307 -13.99 -14.68 25.73
N LEU A 308 -12.97 -13.86 25.52
CA LEU A 308 -11.61 -14.08 25.99
C LEU A 308 -11.21 -12.94 26.92
N THR A 309 -10.48 -13.29 27.98
CA THR A 309 -9.91 -12.33 28.90
C THR A 309 -8.47 -12.03 28.54
N ALA A 310 -8.08 -10.77 28.62
CA ALA A 310 -6.70 -10.31 28.49
C ALA A 310 -6.55 -8.93 29.13
N ASP A 311 -5.38 -8.67 29.70
CA ASP A 311 -5.04 -7.37 30.28
C ASP A 311 -4.54 -6.37 29.24
N THR A 312 -4.19 -6.85 28.06
CA THR A 312 -3.71 -6.02 26.94
C THR A 312 -4.38 -6.42 25.64
N VAL A 313 -4.86 -5.41 24.92
CA VAL A 313 -5.43 -5.56 23.57
C VAL A 313 -4.74 -4.56 22.64
N ILE A 314 -4.25 -5.06 21.51
CA ILE A 314 -3.74 -4.23 20.41
C ILE A 314 -4.81 -4.22 19.30
N CYS A 315 -5.40 -3.06 19.05
CA CYS A 315 -6.42 -2.88 18.02
C CYS A 315 -5.76 -2.36 16.72
N THR A 316 -5.85 -3.13 15.64
CA THR A 316 -5.33 -2.71 14.34
C THR A 316 -6.41 -2.26 13.36
N VAL A 317 -7.63 -2.11 13.85
CA VAL A 317 -8.74 -1.58 13.06
C VAL A 317 -8.45 -0.10 12.74
N PRO A 318 -8.56 0.34 11.46
CA PRO A 318 -8.31 1.73 11.12
C PRO A 318 -9.14 2.71 11.97
N PRO A 319 -8.62 3.91 12.31
CA PRO A 319 -9.25 4.86 13.24
C PRO A 319 -10.73 5.11 12.96
N LYS A 320 -11.07 5.34 11.70
CA LYS A 320 -12.45 5.57 11.23
C LYS A 320 -13.43 4.45 11.63
N TYR A 321 -12.94 3.21 11.69
CA TYR A 321 -13.74 2.02 11.99
C TYR A 321 -13.52 1.45 13.39
N ALA A 322 -12.59 1.99 14.15
CA ALA A 322 -12.23 1.46 15.48
C ALA A 322 -13.43 1.28 16.42
N PHE A 323 -14.43 2.16 16.31
CA PHE A 323 -15.66 2.08 17.12
C PHE A 323 -16.69 1.04 16.64
N GLN A 324 -16.34 0.23 15.66
CA GLN A 324 -17.09 -0.99 15.39
C GLN A 324 -16.81 -2.08 16.45
N VAL A 325 -15.65 -1.99 17.09
CA VAL A 325 -15.21 -2.93 18.14
C VAL A 325 -14.97 -2.27 19.50
N LEU A 326 -14.71 -0.97 19.54
CA LEU A 326 -14.47 -0.23 20.80
C LEU A 326 -15.79 0.32 21.38
N PRO A 327 -15.97 0.26 22.71
CA PRO A 327 -17.11 0.89 23.38
C PRO A 327 -16.93 2.42 23.39
N LYS A 328 -17.81 3.13 22.68
CA LYS A 328 -17.74 4.62 22.56
C LYS A 328 -17.81 5.33 23.89
N GLU A 329 -18.58 4.75 24.80
CA GLU A 329 -18.80 5.26 26.16
C GLU A 329 -17.54 5.31 27.04
N ALA A 330 -16.50 4.58 26.65
CA ALA A 330 -15.22 4.58 27.36
C ALA A 330 -14.30 5.75 26.97
N PHE A 331 -14.72 6.60 26.02
CA PHE A 331 -13.88 7.67 25.47
C PHE A 331 -14.59 9.02 25.45
N PRO A 332 -13.85 10.14 25.55
CA PRO A 332 -14.42 11.48 25.35
C PRO A 332 -15.01 11.63 23.94
N VAL A 333 -16.08 12.40 23.83
CA VAL A 333 -16.79 12.63 22.55
C VAL A 333 -15.87 13.24 21.50
N GLU A 334 -15.00 14.16 21.92
CA GLU A 334 -14.02 14.84 21.06
C GLU A 334 -13.03 13.83 20.46
N TRP A 335 -12.58 12.86 21.26
CA TRP A 335 -11.68 11.82 20.77
C TRP A 335 -12.37 10.84 19.82
N VAL A 336 -13.64 10.52 20.11
CA VAL A 336 -14.47 9.69 19.20
C VAL A 336 -14.65 10.39 17.85
N SER A 337 -14.93 11.70 17.86
CA SER A 337 -15.06 12.53 16.65
C SER A 337 -13.74 12.58 15.87
N PHE A 338 -12.65 12.87 16.57
CA PHE A 338 -11.30 12.89 16.01
C PHE A 338 -10.96 11.57 15.27
N MET A 339 -11.19 10.44 15.91
CA MET A 339 -10.92 9.12 15.30
C MET A 339 -11.77 8.85 14.06
N LYS A 340 -13.02 9.34 14.01
CA LYS A 340 -13.95 9.04 12.92
C LYS A 340 -13.84 9.99 11.73
N GLU A 341 -13.60 11.25 11.99
CA GLU A 341 -13.77 12.31 11.00
C GLU A 341 -12.46 12.76 10.38
N GLU A 342 -11.37 12.70 11.14
CA GLU A 342 -10.09 13.29 10.75
C GLU A 342 -9.17 12.29 9.99
N HIS A 343 -9.50 10.99 10.00
CA HIS A 343 -8.60 9.95 9.49
C HIS A 343 -9.25 9.22 8.32
N ARG A 344 -9.03 9.77 7.13
CA ARG A 344 -9.41 9.12 5.88
C ARG A 344 -8.17 8.58 5.20
N GLY A 345 -8.24 7.35 4.72
CA GLY A 345 -7.22 6.77 3.88
C GLY A 345 -7.22 7.40 2.48
N ILE A 346 -6.16 7.16 1.76
CA ILE A 346 -6.06 7.46 0.34
C ILE A 346 -6.41 6.20 -0.42
N GLY A 347 -7.24 6.34 -1.44
CA GLY A 347 -7.61 5.24 -2.31
C GLY A 347 -6.57 5.01 -3.41
N LEU A 348 -6.44 3.77 -3.83
CA LEU A 348 -5.72 3.40 -5.04
C LEU A 348 -6.68 2.73 -6.01
N LEU A 349 -6.70 3.22 -7.24
CA LEU A 349 -7.30 2.52 -8.36
C LEU A 349 -6.22 1.67 -9.00
N THR A 350 -6.40 0.37 -8.95
CA THR A 350 -5.43 -0.60 -9.47
C THR A 350 -6.00 -1.33 -10.66
N GLY A 351 -5.24 -1.43 -11.74
CA GLY A 351 -5.52 -2.28 -12.89
C GLY A 351 -4.47 -3.38 -13.02
N TRP A 352 -4.87 -4.63 -12.90
CA TRP A 352 -4.03 -5.78 -13.20
C TRP A 352 -4.25 -6.22 -14.63
N VAL A 353 -3.19 -6.25 -15.41
CA VAL A 353 -3.24 -6.54 -16.85
C VAL A 353 -2.34 -7.71 -17.17
N GLY A 354 -2.93 -8.81 -17.59
CA GLY A 354 -2.17 -9.95 -18.09
C GLY A 354 -1.98 -9.86 -19.59
N THR A 355 -0.75 -10.06 -20.06
CA THR A 355 -0.41 -10.03 -21.48
C THR A 355 0.29 -11.30 -21.94
N LYS A 356 0.21 -11.57 -23.24
CA LYS A 356 0.88 -12.70 -23.89
C LYS A 356 2.39 -12.55 -23.99
N ARG A 357 2.91 -11.34 -23.89
CA ARG A 357 4.32 -10.97 -23.93
C ARG A 357 4.55 -9.62 -23.24
N SER A 358 5.81 -9.29 -22.99
CA SER A 358 6.17 -7.93 -22.57
C SER A 358 5.93 -6.92 -23.70
N ILE A 359 5.19 -5.85 -23.42
CA ILE A 359 4.87 -4.76 -24.36
C ILE A 359 5.62 -3.45 -24.07
N ILE A 360 6.22 -3.30 -22.91
CA ILE A 360 7.00 -2.10 -22.52
C ILE A 360 8.14 -1.82 -23.50
N GLY A 361 8.79 -2.88 -24.00
CA GLY A 361 9.89 -2.75 -24.97
C GLY A 361 9.48 -2.07 -26.27
N ASP A 362 8.21 -2.11 -26.64
CA ASP A 362 7.68 -1.44 -27.83
C ASP A 362 7.80 0.10 -27.72
N LEU A 363 7.90 0.61 -26.51
CA LEU A 363 8.14 2.04 -26.23
C LEU A 363 9.64 2.38 -26.08
N GLY A 364 10.54 1.43 -26.28
CA GLY A 364 11.97 1.63 -26.04
C GLY A 364 12.34 1.76 -24.55
N ILE A 365 11.45 1.31 -23.67
CA ILE A 365 11.69 1.27 -22.23
C ILE A 365 12.15 -0.14 -21.85
N ASP A 366 13.18 -0.21 -21.00
CA ASP A 366 13.67 -1.48 -20.49
C ASP A 366 12.57 -2.22 -19.73
N LYS A 367 12.51 -3.53 -19.93
CA LYS A 367 11.66 -4.42 -19.14
C LYS A 367 11.92 -4.23 -17.66
N ARG A 368 10.89 -4.40 -16.84
CA ARG A 368 10.97 -4.26 -15.38
C ARG A 368 11.22 -2.82 -14.91
N SER A 369 10.84 -1.84 -15.71
CA SER A 369 10.87 -0.44 -15.33
C SER A 369 9.61 -0.05 -14.57
N PHE A 370 9.78 0.82 -13.60
CA PHE A 370 8.70 1.58 -12.99
C PHE A 370 8.47 2.82 -13.85
N ILE A 371 7.25 3.00 -14.35
CA ILE A 371 6.93 4.05 -15.32
C ILE A 371 5.98 5.05 -14.70
N PHE A 372 6.34 6.32 -14.76
CA PHE A 372 5.46 7.42 -14.40
C PHE A 372 4.75 7.97 -15.63
N MET A 373 3.45 8.21 -15.50
CA MET A 373 2.57 8.74 -16.54
C MET A 373 1.72 9.88 -15.96
N PRO A 374 2.23 11.12 -15.96
CA PRO A 374 1.53 12.26 -15.40
C PRO A 374 0.33 12.68 -16.28
N GLY A 375 -0.68 13.27 -15.65
CA GLY A 375 -1.73 14.02 -16.34
C GLY A 375 -2.98 13.25 -16.74
N ILE A 376 -3.24 12.06 -16.21
CA ILE A 376 -4.46 11.30 -16.54
C ILE A 376 -5.74 11.96 -16.03
N THR A 377 -5.67 12.68 -14.93
CA THR A 377 -6.76 13.51 -14.42
C THR A 377 -6.27 14.93 -14.17
N SER A 378 -7.13 15.90 -13.95
CA SER A 378 -6.73 17.28 -13.67
C SER A 378 -7.52 17.90 -12.53
N GLU A 379 -6.90 18.87 -11.83
CA GLU A 379 -7.57 19.69 -10.83
C GLU A 379 -8.70 20.53 -11.47
N GLU A 380 -8.56 20.95 -12.74
CA GLU A 380 -9.57 21.69 -13.50
C GLU A 380 -10.88 20.90 -13.66
N GLU A 381 -10.80 19.57 -13.69
CA GLU A 381 -11.96 18.67 -13.71
C GLU A 381 -12.48 18.36 -12.30
N GLY A 382 -11.94 19.03 -11.27
CA GLY A 382 -12.35 18.87 -9.88
C GLY A 382 -11.83 17.59 -9.23
N PHE A 383 -10.74 16.97 -9.75
CA PHE A 383 -10.03 15.90 -9.05
C PHE A 383 -9.13 16.50 -7.98
N ILE A 384 -9.18 15.92 -6.77
CA ILE A 384 -8.35 16.27 -5.62
C ILE A 384 -7.23 15.24 -5.44
N GLY A 385 -7.51 14.00 -5.82
CA GLY A 385 -6.53 12.92 -5.83
C GLY A 385 -5.47 13.12 -6.87
N VAL A 386 -4.44 12.35 -6.78
CA VAL A 386 -3.35 12.39 -7.72
C VAL A 386 -3.74 11.74 -9.02
N VAL A 387 -3.31 12.30 -9.90
CA VAL A 387 -3.46 12.42 -11.22
C VAL A 387 -2.46 11.63 -12.08
N ASP A 388 -1.44 11.10 -11.46
CA ASP A 388 -0.40 10.40 -12.18
C ASP A 388 -0.63 8.91 -12.10
N MET A 389 -0.70 8.26 -13.24
CA MET A 389 -0.72 6.82 -13.32
C MET A 389 0.70 6.28 -13.25
N VAL A 390 0.86 5.24 -12.48
CA VAL A 390 2.08 4.44 -12.42
C VAL A 390 1.82 3.13 -13.12
N MET A 391 2.75 2.69 -13.94
CA MET A 391 2.77 1.36 -14.55
C MET A 391 4.03 0.63 -14.14
N CYS A 392 3.88 -0.60 -13.71
CA CYS A 392 5.01 -1.49 -13.45
C CYS A 392 4.82 -2.81 -14.18
N GLU A 393 5.89 -3.34 -14.73
CA GLU A 393 5.94 -4.71 -15.18
C GLU A 393 6.34 -5.60 -14.00
N PHE A 394 5.47 -6.53 -13.64
CA PHE A 394 5.67 -7.45 -12.52
C PHE A 394 6.14 -8.83 -12.97
N ASP A 395 6.99 -8.90 -13.97
CA ASP A 395 7.74 -10.12 -14.23
C ASP A 395 8.74 -10.37 -13.13
N SER A 396 9.18 -11.62 -12.99
CA SER A 396 10.30 -11.96 -12.13
C SER A 396 11.47 -11.01 -12.39
N TRP A 397 11.90 -10.33 -11.34
CA TRP A 397 13.03 -9.43 -11.42
C TRP A 397 14.35 -10.14 -11.11
N LYS A 398 14.30 -11.46 -10.93
CA LYS A 398 15.47 -12.33 -10.94
C LYS A 398 15.87 -12.66 -12.37
N ASP A 399 17.16 -12.68 -12.63
CA ASP A 399 17.68 -13.05 -13.95
C ASP A 399 17.22 -14.47 -14.33
N GLY A 400 16.34 -14.57 -15.32
CA GLY A 400 15.98 -15.80 -15.99
C GLY A 400 14.71 -16.52 -15.53
N GLU A 401 14.02 -16.08 -14.45
CA GLU A 401 12.82 -16.74 -13.96
C GLU A 401 11.63 -15.78 -13.86
N ALA A 402 10.61 -16.01 -14.67
CA ALA A 402 9.31 -15.36 -14.50
C ALA A 402 8.57 -16.03 -13.33
N ASP A 403 8.46 -15.35 -12.19
CA ASP A 403 7.89 -15.94 -10.98
C ASP A 403 6.43 -15.53 -10.75
N ARG A 404 6.01 -14.38 -11.32
CA ARG A 404 4.65 -13.85 -11.15
C ARG A 404 3.72 -14.08 -12.34
N ALA A 405 4.25 -14.48 -13.49
CA ALA A 405 3.48 -14.82 -14.68
C ALA A 405 4.05 -16.09 -15.33
N PRO A 406 3.24 -16.84 -16.10
CA PRO A 406 3.72 -18.01 -16.85
C PRO A 406 4.80 -17.64 -17.87
N ASP A 407 5.65 -18.62 -18.23
CA ASP A 407 6.73 -18.45 -19.19
C ASP A 407 6.27 -17.75 -20.47
N GLY A 408 6.99 -16.69 -20.85
CA GLY A 408 6.72 -15.87 -22.02
C GLY A 408 5.58 -14.87 -21.89
N LYS A 409 4.79 -14.95 -20.81
CA LYS A 409 3.71 -14.00 -20.49
C LYS A 409 4.20 -12.93 -19.52
N THR A 410 3.42 -11.85 -19.41
CA THR A 410 3.78 -10.73 -18.53
C THR A 410 2.55 -10.25 -17.80
N GLU A 411 2.77 -9.65 -16.63
CA GLU A 411 1.76 -8.99 -15.86
C GLU A 411 2.14 -7.53 -15.59
N TYR A 412 1.19 -6.64 -15.78
CA TYR A 412 1.35 -5.22 -15.51
C TYR A 412 0.41 -4.78 -14.41
N TYR A 413 0.89 -3.80 -13.72
CA TYR A 413 0.16 -3.10 -12.70
C TYR A 413 0.02 -1.63 -13.10
N PHE A 414 -1.20 -1.19 -13.27
CA PHE A 414 -1.55 0.22 -13.36
C PHE A 414 -2.03 0.70 -12.01
N SER A 415 -1.61 1.87 -11.55
CA SER A 415 -2.13 2.46 -10.34
C SER A 415 -2.21 3.98 -10.44
N THR A 416 -3.29 4.52 -9.92
CA THR A 416 -3.44 5.95 -9.66
C THR A 416 -4.08 6.16 -8.30
N ALA A 417 -3.74 7.25 -7.61
CA ALA A 417 -4.28 7.55 -6.31
C ALA A 417 -5.40 8.59 -6.41
N LEU A 418 -6.54 8.26 -5.80
CA LEU A 418 -7.69 9.15 -5.67
C LEU A 418 -8.01 9.32 -4.18
N THR A 419 -8.72 10.38 -3.82
CA THR A 419 -9.24 10.50 -2.45
C THR A 419 -10.27 9.39 -2.16
N ASP A 420 -10.48 9.08 -0.87
CA ASP A 420 -11.50 8.10 -0.46
C ASP A 420 -12.90 8.42 -1.05
N ASN A 421 -13.26 9.69 -1.12
CA ASN A 421 -14.54 10.11 -1.69
C ASN A 421 -14.60 9.88 -3.20
N GLU A 422 -13.57 10.25 -3.93
CA GLU A 422 -13.50 10.03 -5.38
C GLU A 422 -13.49 8.55 -5.73
N MET A 423 -12.82 7.73 -4.91
CA MET A 423 -12.76 6.29 -5.10
C MET A 423 -14.12 5.59 -4.85
N ARG A 424 -15.04 6.24 -4.15
CA ARG A 424 -16.42 5.76 -3.93
C ARG A 424 -17.40 6.31 -4.97
N ASP A 425 -16.97 7.26 -5.78
CA ASP A 425 -17.73 7.80 -6.90
C ASP A 425 -17.46 6.95 -8.16
N LEU A 426 -18.42 6.09 -8.49
CA LEU A 426 -18.28 5.15 -9.60
C LEU A 426 -18.15 5.85 -10.96
N GLU A 427 -18.73 7.04 -11.14
CA GLU A 427 -18.61 7.80 -12.39
C GLU A 427 -17.16 8.30 -12.55
N ARG A 428 -16.57 8.83 -11.47
CA ARG A 428 -15.17 9.26 -11.47
C ARG A 428 -14.21 8.08 -11.66
N VAL A 429 -14.42 6.98 -10.95
CA VAL A 429 -13.61 5.77 -11.11
C VAL A 429 -13.66 5.27 -12.55
N ASN A 430 -14.84 5.16 -13.15
CA ASN A 430 -14.98 4.70 -14.52
C ASN A 430 -14.32 5.66 -15.53
N LEU A 431 -14.44 6.97 -15.33
CA LEU A 431 -13.76 7.96 -16.18
C LEU A 431 -12.23 7.76 -16.16
N VAL A 432 -11.66 7.54 -14.98
CA VAL A 432 -10.20 7.29 -14.86
C VAL A 432 -9.82 5.97 -15.53
N ILE A 433 -10.60 4.91 -15.34
CA ILE A 433 -10.38 3.62 -16.02
C ILE A 433 -10.38 3.78 -17.54
N GLU A 434 -11.37 4.47 -18.09
CA GLU A 434 -11.48 4.72 -19.53
C GLU A 434 -10.27 5.48 -20.08
N ARG A 435 -9.77 6.47 -19.34
CA ARG A 435 -8.56 7.21 -19.70
C ARG A 435 -7.31 6.37 -19.66
N CYS A 436 -7.15 5.57 -18.61
CA CYS A 436 -6.01 4.65 -18.51
C CYS A 436 -6.00 3.64 -19.67
N GLU A 437 -7.14 3.06 -20.00
CA GLU A 437 -7.25 2.12 -21.13
C GLU A 437 -7.06 2.81 -22.49
N ALA A 438 -7.61 4.02 -22.67
CA ALA A 438 -7.41 4.80 -23.89
C ALA A 438 -5.96 5.20 -24.09
N TRP A 439 -5.32 5.61 -22.99
CA TRP A 439 -3.89 5.91 -22.98
C TRP A 439 -3.06 4.67 -23.35
N ALA A 440 -3.37 3.52 -22.76
CA ALA A 440 -2.66 2.28 -23.05
C ALA A 440 -2.78 1.90 -24.54
N ARG A 441 -3.99 1.95 -25.12
CA ARG A 441 -4.21 1.69 -26.56
C ARG A 441 -3.47 2.67 -27.47
N ALA A 442 -3.39 3.94 -27.07
CA ALA A 442 -2.68 4.95 -27.86
C ALA A 442 -1.15 4.71 -27.88
N ASN A 443 -0.60 4.15 -26.83
CA ASN A 443 0.86 4.01 -26.66
C ASN A 443 1.39 2.61 -26.93
N PHE A 444 0.57 1.57 -26.81
CA PHE A 444 0.93 0.20 -27.10
C PHE A 444 0.19 -0.31 -28.35
N PRO A 445 0.82 -0.28 -29.54
CA PRO A 445 0.15 -0.59 -30.80
C PRO A 445 -0.51 -1.97 -30.85
N THR A 446 0.01 -2.93 -30.08
CA THR A 446 -0.47 -4.31 -30.03
C THR A 446 -1.34 -4.59 -28.81
N TRP A 447 -1.81 -3.56 -28.10
CA TRP A 447 -2.57 -3.69 -26.86
C TRP A 447 -3.75 -4.66 -26.96
N ASP A 448 -4.62 -4.46 -27.95
CA ASP A 448 -5.82 -5.30 -28.09
C ASP A 448 -5.50 -6.74 -28.56
N GLU A 449 -4.30 -6.98 -29.12
CA GLU A 449 -3.84 -8.31 -29.54
C GLU A 449 -3.14 -9.06 -28.40
N ASP A 450 -2.37 -8.36 -27.57
CA ASP A 450 -1.52 -8.93 -26.55
C ASP A 450 -2.18 -9.05 -25.17
N VAL A 451 -3.16 -8.20 -24.86
CA VAL A 451 -3.86 -8.22 -23.57
C VAL A 451 -4.81 -9.41 -23.50
N GLU A 452 -4.61 -10.27 -22.50
CA GLU A 452 -5.46 -11.42 -22.22
C GLU A 452 -6.60 -11.06 -21.27
N PHE A 453 -6.31 -10.21 -20.25
CA PHE A 453 -7.33 -9.72 -19.33
C PHE A 453 -6.92 -8.42 -18.67
N ILE A 454 -7.92 -7.72 -18.14
CA ILE A 454 -7.76 -6.56 -17.24
C ILE A 454 -8.71 -6.71 -16.07
N LEU A 455 -8.19 -6.54 -14.83
CA LEU A 455 -8.96 -6.47 -13.59
C LEU A 455 -8.77 -5.09 -12.95
N TRP A 456 -9.82 -4.29 -12.84
CA TRP A 456 -9.79 -3.01 -12.13
C TRP A 456 -10.35 -3.14 -10.72
N THR A 457 -9.48 -2.95 -9.73
CA THR A 457 -9.80 -3.09 -8.31
C THR A 457 -9.58 -1.77 -7.57
N PRO A 458 -10.60 -0.92 -7.45
CA PRO A 458 -10.56 0.24 -6.59
C PRO A 458 -10.45 -0.15 -5.12
N SER A 459 -9.55 0.49 -4.39
CA SER A 459 -9.35 0.36 -2.95
C SER A 459 -9.52 1.72 -2.28
N PRO A 460 -10.69 2.06 -1.73
CA PRO A 460 -10.93 3.39 -1.16
C PRO A 460 -9.99 3.79 -0.01
N GLU A 461 -9.43 2.83 0.68
CA GLU A 461 -8.54 3.04 1.84
C GLU A 461 -7.29 2.18 1.72
N ALA A 462 -6.66 2.20 0.55
CA ALA A 462 -5.47 1.39 0.26
C ALA A 462 -4.27 1.77 1.11
N LEU A 463 -4.05 3.07 1.28
CA LEU A 463 -2.95 3.62 2.07
C LEU A 463 -3.48 4.30 3.33
N GLY A 464 -2.67 4.27 4.38
CA GLY A 464 -2.91 5.11 5.55
C GLY A 464 -2.89 6.59 5.19
N THR A 465 -3.50 7.37 6.03
CA THR A 465 -3.57 8.81 5.83
C THR A 465 -2.18 9.41 5.78
N THR A 466 -1.80 9.97 4.65
CA THR A 466 -0.81 11.04 4.65
C THR A 466 -1.39 12.16 5.50
N ARG A 467 -0.65 12.66 6.48
CA ARG A 467 -1.13 13.76 7.30
C ARG A 467 -1.34 15.00 6.44
N PRO A 468 -2.56 15.54 6.35
CA PRO A 468 -2.72 16.91 5.91
C PRO A 468 -1.96 17.83 6.87
N VAL A 469 -1.47 18.95 6.35
CA VAL A 469 -0.75 19.94 7.16
C VAL A 469 -1.53 20.29 8.42
N GLY A 470 -0.87 20.21 9.55
CA GLY A 470 -1.46 20.57 10.84
C GLY A 470 -2.37 19.53 11.49
N LYS A 471 -2.53 18.35 10.92
CA LYS A 471 -3.28 17.24 11.50
C LYS A 471 -2.36 16.27 12.24
N ASP A 472 -2.85 15.69 13.33
CA ASP A 472 -2.13 14.68 14.09
C ASP A 472 -2.72 13.28 13.82
N ARG A 473 -1.90 12.25 13.91
CA ARG A 473 -2.36 10.86 13.89
C ARG A 473 -2.72 10.43 15.32
N PRO A 474 -3.68 9.51 15.51
CA PRO A 474 -3.92 8.94 16.82
C PRO A 474 -2.67 8.26 17.36
N LYS A 475 -2.42 8.41 18.67
CA LYS A 475 -1.29 7.79 19.36
C LYS A 475 -1.44 6.27 19.37
N HIS A 476 -0.33 5.55 19.48
CA HIS A 476 -0.32 4.10 19.71
C HIS A 476 -0.93 3.75 21.08
N ARG A 477 -0.66 4.55 22.09
CA ARG A 477 -1.23 4.43 23.43
C ARG A 477 -2.25 5.54 23.66
N ASN A 478 -3.44 5.18 24.07
CA ASN A 478 -4.44 6.16 24.48
C ASN A 478 -4.38 6.45 25.99
N GLU A 479 -4.92 7.59 26.40
CA GLU A 479 -4.90 8.05 27.78
C GLU A 479 -6.18 7.64 28.57
N TYR A 480 -7.17 7.08 27.86
CA TYR A 480 -8.52 6.87 28.41
C TYR A 480 -8.75 5.44 28.88
N VAL A 481 -8.13 4.46 28.20
CA VAL A 481 -8.34 3.04 28.50
C VAL A 481 -7.00 2.36 28.71
N LYS A 482 -6.72 1.94 29.93
CA LYS A 482 -5.52 1.21 30.28
C LYS A 482 -5.52 -0.18 29.62
N GLY A 483 -4.37 -0.60 29.08
CA GLY A 483 -4.22 -1.89 28.40
C GLY A 483 -4.69 -1.91 26.96
N LEU A 484 -5.22 -0.79 26.42
CA LEU A 484 -5.59 -0.69 25.00
C LEU A 484 -4.51 0.05 24.22
N TRP A 485 -4.02 -0.60 23.17
CA TRP A 485 -3.03 -0.07 22.24
C TRP A 485 -3.56 -0.08 20.81
N PHE A 486 -2.94 0.72 19.94
CA PHE A 486 -3.30 0.83 18.53
C PHE A 486 -2.09 0.63 17.64
N ALA A 487 -2.22 -0.18 16.60
CA ALA A 487 -1.22 -0.34 15.56
C ALA A 487 -1.84 -0.27 14.16
N GLY A 488 -1.11 0.26 13.20
CA GLY A 488 -1.54 0.43 11.82
C GLY A 488 -0.84 1.63 11.19
N ASP A 489 -0.85 1.69 9.87
CA ASP A 489 -0.25 2.78 9.11
C ASP A 489 -0.89 4.17 9.36
N GLN A 490 -2.07 4.20 9.97
CA GLN A 490 -2.78 5.42 10.36
C GLN A 490 -2.55 5.83 11.83
N TYR A 491 -1.78 5.07 12.60
CA TYR A 491 -1.50 5.34 14.00
C TYR A 491 -0.06 5.78 14.21
N GLY A 492 0.15 6.60 15.24
CA GLY A 492 1.46 7.04 15.70
C GLY A 492 1.84 8.45 15.25
N GLU A 493 2.07 9.34 16.22
CA GLU A 493 2.43 10.76 15.98
C GLU A 493 3.71 10.91 15.14
N LYS A 494 4.62 9.96 15.26
CA LYS A 494 5.92 9.94 14.61
C LYS A 494 6.04 8.82 13.56
N ASN A 495 4.90 8.32 13.11
CA ASN A 495 4.86 7.32 12.06
C ASN A 495 4.83 8.04 10.71
N TRP A 496 6.00 8.31 10.15
CA TRP A 496 6.12 8.92 8.83
C TRP A 496 6.09 7.87 7.74
N GLY A 497 5.54 8.27 6.59
CA GLY A 497 5.33 7.38 5.46
C GLY A 497 3.94 6.74 5.45
N CYS A 498 3.76 5.77 4.57
CA CYS A 498 2.48 5.09 4.33
C CYS A 498 2.69 3.59 4.07
N GLY A 499 1.59 2.86 3.93
CA GLY A 499 1.59 1.46 3.51
C GLY A 499 2.30 0.51 4.46
N VAL A 500 2.99 -0.46 3.89
CA VAL A 500 3.63 -1.58 4.62
C VAL A 500 4.67 -1.08 5.63
N ASP A 501 5.54 -0.17 5.24
CA ASP A 501 6.60 0.36 6.10
C ASP A 501 6.06 1.09 7.33
N ALA A 502 5.00 1.89 7.14
CA ALA A 502 4.34 2.57 8.26
C ALA A 502 3.62 1.56 9.17
N ALA A 503 3.03 0.51 8.60
CA ALA A 503 2.38 -0.54 9.37
C ALA A 503 3.38 -1.33 10.23
N VAL A 504 4.54 -1.69 9.68
CA VAL A 504 5.63 -2.36 10.41
C VAL A 504 6.13 -1.48 11.55
N LEU A 505 6.48 -0.20 11.27
CA LEU A 505 6.92 0.72 12.33
C LEU A 505 5.89 0.82 13.45
N SER A 506 4.61 0.96 13.08
CA SER A 506 3.52 1.07 14.05
C SER A 506 3.38 -0.19 14.92
N GLY A 507 3.50 -1.37 14.31
CA GLY A 507 3.52 -2.64 15.03
C GLY A 507 4.69 -2.75 16.00
N THR A 508 5.89 -2.34 15.57
CA THR A 508 7.12 -2.37 16.39
C THR A 508 7.01 -1.46 17.63
N VAL A 509 6.37 -0.28 17.50
CA VAL A 509 6.20 0.64 18.65
C VAL A 509 5.27 0.08 19.73
N CYS A 510 4.44 -0.92 19.41
CA CYS A 510 3.55 -1.57 20.38
C CYS A 510 4.22 -2.66 21.21
N VAL A 511 5.47 -2.96 20.95
CA VAL A 511 6.32 -3.93 21.68
C VAL A 511 7.12 -3.23 22.78
#